data_de3bd73d594be10c7ba2f8555b51ac1d
#
_entry.id   de3bd73d594be10c7ba2f8555b51ac1d
#
_cell.length_a   1.000
_cell.length_b   1.000
_cell.length_c   1.000
_cell.angle_alpha   90.00
_cell.angle_beta   90.00
_cell.angle_gamma   90.00
#
_symmetry.space_group_name_H-M   'P 1'
#
loop_
_entity.id
_entity.type
_entity.pdbx_description
1 polymer ?
#
loop_
_entity_poly.entity_id
_entity_poly.type
_entity_poly.pdbx_seq_one_letter_code
_entity_poly.pdbx_strand_id
1 'polypeptide(L)'
;MGNVLEKVPVREQDPQVRATNFEEVCLGYNKEEAMEEAARCLNCKNAKCVKGCPVSINIPAFIHEVKEGNFEEAYKIIGQSSALPAVCGRVCPQESQCEGVCIRGIKGEAVSIGKLERFVADWAKENGIKPEAPAEKNGHKVAVIGSGPSGLTCAGDLAKMGYDVTIFEALHQPGGVLVYGIPEFRLPKDKVVKEEVENVKSLGVKIETNVIIGKSTTVDELLENEGFEAVFIGSGAGLPMFMGIPGEVSNGVFSANEYLTRSNLMKAFREDYDTPIVTGKKVVVVGGGNVAMDAARTALRLGAEVHVVYRRSEEELPARKEEVHHAKEEGIIFDLLTNPVEILADENGWVKGIKCVRMELGEPDASGRRRPVVIDGSEFEMEADTVIMSLGTSPNPLIFFYNRRNLTSTEEKCIIADEENGKTSKEGVYAGGDAVTGAATVILAMGAGKAAAKGIDEFIKNKAK
;
A
#
# COMPACT_ATOMS: atom_id res chain seq x y z
N MET A 1 -37.56 0.17 1.26
CA MET A 1 -36.47 -0.56 1.94
C MET A 1 -35.66 -1.22 0.81
N GLY A 2 -34.39 -0.84 0.65
CA GLY A 2 -33.49 -1.44 -0.32
C GLY A 2 -33.32 -2.94 -0.09
N ASN A 3 -32.80 -3.65 -1.09
CA ASN A 3 -32.54 -5.09 -0.97
C ASN A 3 -31.42 -5.34 0.04
N VAL A 4 -31.77 -5.83 1.23
CA VAL A 4 -30.81 -6.05 2.35
C VAL A 4 -29.71 -7.07 2.02
N LEU A 5 -29.88 -7.87 0.96
CA LEU A 5 -28.94 -8.93 0.55
C LEU A 5 -27.89 -8.43 -0.44
N GLU A 6 -28.14 -7.35 -1.13
CA GLU A 6 -27.22 -6.76 -2.11
C GLU A 6 -26.58 -5.47 -1.57
N LYS A 7 -25.36 -5.19 -1.98
CA LYS A 7 -24.66 -3.93 -1.66
C LYS A 7 -25.36 -2.76 -2.34
N VAL A 8 -25.33 -1.61 -1.72
CA VAL A 8 -25.61 -0.37 -2.45
C VAL A 8 -24.49 -0.17 -3.47
N PRO A 9 -24.81 -0.02 -4.77
CA PRO A 9 -23.80 0.16 -5.81
C PRO A 9 -22.96 1.40 -5.53
N VAL A 10 -21.64 1.28 -5.61
CA VAL A 10 -20.74 2.42 -5.52
C VAL A 10 -20.67 3.10 -6.90
N ARG A 11 -20.62 4.42 -6.90
CA ARG A 11 -20.48 5.19 -8.14
C ARG A 11 -19.03 5.16 -8.62
N GLU A 12 -18.86 4.97 -9.91
CA GLU A 12 -17.55 4.91 -10.57
C GLU A 12 -17.59 5.68 -11.89
N GLN A 13 -16.43 6.10 -12.38
CA GLN A 13 -16.31 6.62 -13.73
C GLN A 13 -16.59 5.51 -14.76
N ASP A 14 -17.21 5.87 -15.88
CA ASP A 14 -17.36 4.97 -17.03
C ASP A 14 -16.00 4.39 -17.46
N PRO A 15 -15.90 3.08 -17.74
CA PRO A 15 -14.64 2.42 -18.08
C PRO A 15 -13.87 3.05 -19.25
N GLN A 16 -14.55 3.48 -20.30
CA GLN A 16 -13.91 4.10 -21.46
C GLN A 16 -13.40 5.52 -21.14
N VAL A 17 -14.12 6.24 -20.27
CA VAL A 17 -13.72 7.57 -19.82
C VAL A 17 -12.53 7.47 -18.86
N ARG A 18 -12.62 6.60 -17.84
CA ARG A 18 -11.56 6.49 -16.83
C ARG A 18 -10.25 5.92 -17.39
N ALA A 19 -10.29 5.16 -18.48
CA ALA A 19 -9.11 4.65 -19.18
C ALA A 19 -8.22 5.75 -19.78
N THR A 20 -8.73 6.98 -19.93
CA THR A 20 -8.05 8.10 -20.59
C THR A 20 -7.66 9.24 -19.66
N ASN A 21 -7.89 9.11 -18.35
CA ASN A 21 -7.59 10.17 -17.38
C ASN A 21 -7.01 9.61 -16.08
N PHE A 22 -6.45 10.49 -15.25
CA PHE A 22 -5.87 10.15 -13.94
C PHE A 22 -6.77 10.54 -12.75
N GLU A 23 -8.02 10.94 -13.02
CA GLU A 23 -8.97 11.24 -11.94
C GLU A 23 -9.38 9.97 -11.20
N GLU A 24 -9.79 10.13 -9.94
CA GLU A 24 -10.18 8.99 -9.08
C GLU A 24 -11.32 8.17 -9.70
N VAL A 25 -11.10 6.88 -9.88
CA VAL A 25 -12.03 5.95 -10.53
C VAL A 25 -13.31 5.76 -9.71
N CYS A 26 -13.16 5.40 -8.44
CA CYS A 26 -14.27 5.21 -7.53
C CYS A 26 -14.70 6.56 -6.95
N LEU A 27 -15.97 6.94 -7.13
CA LEU A 27 -16.50 8.22 -6.65
C LEU A 27 -17.06 8.15 -5.22
N GLY A 28 -17.16 6.94 -4.66
CA GLY A 28 -17.65 6.71 -3.30
C GLY A 28 -19.17 6.88 -3.16
N TYR A 29 -19.64 6.79 -1.92
CA TYR A 29 -21.04 7.01 -1.55
C TYR A 29 -21.34 8.50 -1.28
N ASN A 30 -22.56 8.92 -1.58
CA ASN A 30 -23.14 10.11 -0.97
C ASN A 30 -23.74 9.77 0.42
N LYS A 31 -24.33 10.76 1.09
CA LYS A 31 -24.90 10.60 2.43
C LYS A 31 -26.01 9.55 2.47
N GLU A 32 -26.92 9.60 1.54
CA GLU A 32 -28.08 8.70 1.47
C GLU A 32 -27.64 7.25 1.18
N GLU A 33 -26.75 7.07 0.22
CA GLU A 33 -26.16 5.77 -0.14
C GLU A 33 -25.39 5.16 1.04
N ALA A 34 -24.60 5.97 1.76
CA ALA A 34 -23.84 5.51 2.92
C ALA A 34 -24.77 5.08 4.07
N MET A 35 -25.82 5.84 4.35
CA MET A 35 -26.81 5.48 5.39
C MET A 35 -27.59 4.22 5.02
N GLU A 36 -27.95 4.05 3.76
CA GLU A 36 -28.63 2.86 3.25
C GLU A 36 -27.73 1.62 3.37
N GLU A 37 -26.46 1.71 2.94
CA GLU A 37 -25.50 0.62 3.07
C GLU A 37 -25.21 0.29 4.55
N ALA A 38 -25.08 1.30 5.40
CA ALA A 38 -24.89 1.13 6.85
C ALA A 38 -26.06 0.40 7.51
N ALA A 39 -27.29 0.61 7.04
CA ALA A 39 -28.48 -0.08 7.54
C ALA A 39 -28.47 -1.59 7.30
N ARG A 40 -27.65 -2.10 6.38
CA ARG A 40 -27.44 -3.52 6.15
C ARG A 40 -26.64 -4.21 7.25
N CYS A 41 -25.88 -3.46 8.07
CA CYS A 41 -25.08 -4.02 9.14
C CYS A 41 -25.94 -4.65 10.23
N LEU A 42 -25.58 -5.87 10.66
CA LEU A 42 -26.30 -6.63 11.70
C LEU A 42 -25.92 -6.22 13.12
N ASN A 43 -24.97 -5.31 13.30
CA ASN A 43 -24.42 -4.93 14.60
C ASN A 43 -24.07 -6.14 15.50
N CYS A 44 -23.25 -7.05 15.01
CA CYS A 44 -22.96 -8.35 15.61
C CYS A 44 -22.25 -8.20 16.96
N LYS A 45 -22.70 -8.91 18.02
CA LYS A 45 -22.01 -8.98 19.32
C LYS A 45 -20.57 -9.49 19.21
N ASN A 46 -20.35 -10.54 18.40
CA ASN A 46 -19.04 -11.13 18.10
C ASN A 46 -18.67 -10.79 16.64
N ALA A 47 -18.37 -9.55 16.40
CA ALA A 47 -18.11 -9.02 15.08
C ALA A 47 -16.80 -9.58 14.50
N LYS A 48 -16.92 -10.57 13.58
CA LYS A 48 -15.77 -11.15 12.90
C LYS A 48 -15.00 -10.11 12.08
N CYS A 49 -15.68 -9.09 11.53
CA CYS A 49 -15.07 -8.01 10.79
C CYS A 49 -14.04 -7.22 11.60
N VAL A 50 -14.24 -7.03 12.91
CA VAL A 50 -13.24 -6.40 13.80
C VAL A 50 -11.96 -7.24 13.86
N LYS A 51 -12.09 -8.58 14.00
CA LYS A 51 -10.94 -9.49 14.00
C LYS A 51 -10.28 -9.60 12.63
N GLY A 52 -11.04 -9.41 11.56
CA GLY A 52 -10.52 -9.37 10.19
C GLY A 52 -9.84 -8.05 9.82
N CYS A 53 -9.89 -7.04 10.69
CA CYS A 53 -9.20 -5.76 10.50
C CYS A 53 -7.85 -5.78 11.23
N PRO A 54 -6.69 -5.63 10.53
CA PRO A 54 -5.37 -5.66 11.16
C PRO A 54 -5.12 -4.59 12.24
N VAL A 55 -5.89 -3.49 12.22
CA VAL A 55 -5.83 -2.45 13.25
C VAL A 55 -7.04 -2.47 14.20
N SER A 56 -7.91 -3.48 14.06
CA SER A 56 -9.05 -3.75 14.96
C SER A 56 -10.02 -2.57 15.13
N ILE A 57 -10.39 -1.90 14.03
CA ILE A 57 -11.43 -0.84 14.06
C ILE A 57 -12.72 -1.42 14.63
N ASN A 58 -13.39 -0.69 15.51
CA ASN A 58 -14.73 -1.05 16.00
C ASN A 58 -15.78 -0.82 14.90
N ILE A 59 -15.78 -1.73 13.91
CA ILE A 59 -16.58 -1.64 12.69
C ILE A 59 -18.09 -1.53 12.97
N PRO A 60 -18.69 -2.38 13.84
CA PRO A 60 -20.11 -2.25 14.13
C PRO A 60 -20.49 -0.90 14.73
N ALA A 61 -19.64 -0.33 15.59
CA ALA A 61 -19.91 0.93 16.23
C ALA A 61 -19.89 2.11 15.23
N PHE A 62 -18.82 2.22 14.39
CA PHE A 62 -18.80 3.32 13.44
C PHE A 62 -19.91 3.22 12.38
N ILE A 63 -20.24 1.99 11.92
CA ILE A 63 -21.34 1.79 10.97
C ILE A 63 -22.70 2.13 11.59
N HIS A 64 -22.89 1.85 12.89
CA HIS A 64 -24.09 2.28 13.60
C HIS A 64 -24.23 3.79 13.57
N GLU A 65 -23.17 4.54 13.87
CA GLU A 65 -23.18 6.00 13.83
C GLU A 65 -23.42 6.55 12.41
N VAL A 66 -22.87 5.90 11.38
CA VAL A 66 -23.18 6.25 9.98
C VAL A 66 -24.68 6.09 9.69
N LYS A 67 -25.28 4.98 10.12
CA LYS A 67 -26.70 4.71 9.94
C LYS A 67 -27.57 5.75 10.61
N GLU A 68 -27.20 6.22 11.80
CA GLU A 68 -27.92 7.25 12.55
C GLU A 68 -27.61 8.69 12.08
N GLY A 69 -26.67 8.86 11.13
CA GLY A 69 -26.28 10.17 10.59
C GLY A 69 -25.25 10.93 11.44
N ASN A 70 -24.67 10.29 12.45
CA ASN A 70 -23.67 10.85 13.38
C ASN A 70 -22.25 10.68 12.84
N PHE A 71 -21.93 11.29 11.69
CA PHE A 71 -20.69 11.04 10.96
C PHE A 71 -19.42 11.49 11.70
N GLU A 72 -19.50 12.55 12.51
CA GLU A 72 -18.39 12.99 13.35
C GLU A 72 -18.03 11.94 14.42
N GLU A 73 -19.04 11.33 15.05
CA GLU A 73 -18.81 10.26 16.02
C GLU A 73 -18.26 9.01 15.34
N ALA A 74 -18.77 8.66 14.15
CA ALA A 74 -18.22 7.59 13.34
C ALA A 74 -16.71 7.80 13.04
N TYR A 75 -16.30 9.03 12.69
CA TYR A 75 -14.91 9.39 12.46
C TYR A 75 -14.04 9.22 13.72
N LYS A 76 -14.53 9.69 14.87
CA LYS A 76 -13.83 9.52 16.16
C LYS A 76 -13.62 8.04 16.51
N ILE A 77 -14.65 7.20 16.31
CA ILE A 77 -14.54 5.75 16.54
C ILE A 77 -13.47 5.12 15.63
N ILE A 78 -13.43 5.45 14.34
CA ILE A 78 -12.41 4.97 13.42
C ILE A 78 -11.02 5.46 13.88
N GLY A 79 -10.88 6.72 14.24
CA GLY A 79 -9.63 7.37 14.64
C GLY A 79 -8.97 6.81 15.91
N GLN A 80 -9.71 6.06 16.74
CA GLN A 80 -9.15 5.33 17.88
C GLN A 80 -8.22 4.19 17.44
N SER A 81 -8.43 3.65 16.25
CA SER A 81 -7.72 2.47 15.75
C SER A 81 -6.93 2.74 14.47
N SER A 82 -7.42 3.59 13.57
CA SER A 82 -6.83 3.87 12.26
C SER A 82 -6.29 5.30 12.20
N ALA A 83 -5.03 5.45 11.82
CA ALA A 83 -4.39 6.75 11.59
C ALA A 83 -4.64 7.29 10.16
N LEU A 84 -5.03 6.42 9.20
CA LEU A 84 -5.14 6.75 7.78
C LEU A 84 -6.47 6.24 7.18
N PRO A 85 -7.64 6.64 7.71
CA PRO A 85 -8.93 6.08 7.30
C PRO A 85 -9.30 6.37 5.84
N ALA A 86 -8.98 7.55 5.31
CA ALA A 86 -9.25 7.89 3.92
C ALA A 86 -8.42 7.07 2.93
N VAL A 87 -7.21 6.68 3.32
CA VAL A 87 -6.35 5.75 2.57
C VAL A 87 -6.91 4.34 2.66
N CYS A 88 -7.18 3.83 3.86
CA CYS A 88 -7.66 2.46 4.09
C CYS A 88 -8.97 2.17 3.37
N GLY A 89 -9.92 3.10 3.40
CA GLY A 89 -11.19 2.98 2.70
C GLY A 89 -11.05 2.83 1.17
N ARG A 90 -9.91 3.26 0.60
CA ARG A 90 -9.61 3.18 -0.84
C ARG A 90 -8.77 1.96 -1.23
N VAL A 91 -7.77 1.59 -0.42
CA VAL A 91 -6.72 0.66 -0.87
C VAL A 91 -6.66 -0.67 -0.11
N CYS A 92 -7.34 -0.82 1.02
CA CYS A 92 -7.39 -2.10 1.74
C CYS A 92 -8.01 -3.21 0.85
N PRO A 93 -7.48 -4.44 0.91
CA PRO A 93 -8.13 -5.60 0.29
C PRO A 93 -9.28 -6.11 1.18
N GLN A 94 -10.35 -5.32 1.30
CA GLN A 94 -11.45 -5.59 2.22
C GLN A 94 -12.11 -6.95 1.97
N GLU A 95 -12.14 -7.40 0.70
CA GLU A 95 -12.68 -8.69 0.27
C GLU A 95 -11.98 -9.90 0.90
N SER A 96 -10.74 -9.76 1.32
CA SER A 96 -9.97 -10.80 2.02
C SER A 96 -9.80 -10.53 3.52
N GLN A 97 -10.30 -9.41 4.02
CA GLN A 97 -10.17 -8.94 5.40
C GLN A 97 -11.55 -8.78 6.06
N CYS A 98 -11.90 -7.54 6.44
CA CYS A 98 -13.13 -7.26 7.18
C CYS A 98 -14.41 -7.67 6.44
N GLU A 99 -14.51 -7.42 5.14
CA GLU A 99 -15.66 -7.81 4.31
C GLU A 99 -15.68 -9.31 4.06
N GLY A 100 -14.51 -9.94 3.84
CA GLY A 100 -14.38 -11.38 3.59
C GLY A 100 -14.92 -12.27 4.74
N VAL A 101 -14.96 -11.74 5.96
CA VAL A 101 -15.50 -12.44 7.14
C VAL A 101 -16.85 -11.87 7.63
N CYS A 102 -17.45 -10.95 6.88
CA CYS A 102 -18.74 -10.36 7.21
C CYS A 102 -19.86 -11.43 7.13
N ILE A 103 -20.68 -11.52 8.18
CA ILE A 103 -21.78 -12.51 8.26
C ILE A 103 -22.83 -12.29 7.16
N ARG A 104 -23.04 -11.04 6.70
CA ARG A 104 -23.93 -10.77 5.56
C ARG A 104 -23.49 -11.50 4.30
N GLY A 105 -22.18 -11.69 4.08
CA GLY A 105 -21.63 -12.43 2.94
C GLY A 105 -21.98 -13.91 2.88
N ILE A 106 -22.58 -14.49 3.93
CA ILE A 106 -23.01 -15.91 3.94
C ILE A 106 -24.26 -16.14 3.08
N LYS A 107 -25.21 -15.19 3.08
CA LYS A 107 -26.51 -15.31 2.38
C LYS A 107 -26.74 -14.23 1.32
N GLY A 108 -25.79 -13.35 1.12
CA GLY A 108 -25.86 -12.25 0.18
C GLY A 108 -24.49 -11.63 0.05
N GLU A 109 -24.41 -10.32 -0.16
CA GLU A 109 -23.15 -9.60 -0.23
C GLU A 109 -22.76 -9.02 1.14
N ALA A 110 -21.48 -9.05 1.46
CA ALA A 110 -20.92 -8.41 2.64
C ALA A 110 -21.28 -6.91 2.67
N VAL A 111 -21.31 -6.29 3.84
CA VAL A 111 -21.43 -4.83 3.96
C VAL A 111 -20.18 -4.20 3.36
N SER A 112 -20.33 -3.12 2.59
CA SER A 112 -19.22 -2.36 1.97
C SER A 112 -18.47 -1.52 3.03
N ILE A 113 -17.78 -2.20 3.93
CA ILE A 113 -17.14 -1.60 5.11
C ILE A 113 -16.10 -0.55 4.69
N GLY A 114 -15.27 -0.87 3.70
CA GLY A 114 -14.26 0.07 3.20
C GLY A 114 -14.85 1.30 2.54
N LYS A 115 -15.96 1.17 1.80
CA LYS A 115 -16.63 2.32 1.18
C LYS A 115 -17.29 3.22 2.24
N LEU A 116 -17.78 2.65 3.35
CA LEU A 116 -18.30 3.40 4.49
C LEU A 116 -17.18 4.11 5.27
N GLU A 117 -16.03 3.44 5.51
CA GLU A 117 -14.84 4.05 6.11
C GLU A 117 -14.36 5.25 5.27
N ARG A 118 -14.27 5.08 3.95
CA ARG A 118 -13.95 6.15 3.02
C ARG A 118 -14.93 7.32 3.12
N PHE A 119 -16.23 7.04 3.09
CA PHE A 119 -17.27 8.07 3.20
C PHE A 119 -17.10 8.91 4.47
N VAL A 120 -16.90 8.25 5.61
CA VAL A 120 -16.71 8.94 6.90
C VAL A 120 -15.47 9.82 6.88
N ALA A 121 -14.36 9.33 6.34
CA ALA A 121 -13.12 10.08 6.27
C ALA A 121 -13.21 11.29 5.31
N ASP A 122 -13.82 11.10 4.13
CA ASP A 122 -14.04 12.18 3.16
C ASP A 122 -15.00 13.25 3.73
N TRP A 123 -16.09 12.82 4.38
CA TRP A 123 -17.02 13.73 5.06
C TRP A 123 -16.34 14.53 6.18
N ALA A 124 -15.54 13.89 7.01
CA ALA A 124 -14.82 14.56 8.10
C ALA A 124 -13.88 15.66 7.54
N LYS A 125 -13.16 15.37 6.48
CA LYS A 125 -12.32 16.34 5.79
C LYS A 125 -13.13 17.53 5.26
N GLU A 126 -14.23 17.27 4.54
CA GLU A 126 -15.10 18.32 3.98
C GLU A 126 -15.70 19.23 5.06
N ASN A 127 -15.92 18.70 6.26
CA ASN A 127 -16.44 19.45 7.40
C ASN A 127 -15.36 19.99 8.37
N GLY A 128 -14.06 19.85 8.01
CA GLY A 128 -12.94 20.38 8.78
C GLY A 128 -12.70 19.68 10.11
N ILE A 129 -13.20 18.43 10.28
CA ILE A 129 -13.01 17.65 11.50
C ILE A 129 -11.56 17.14 11.51
N LYS A 130 -10.88 17.34 12.63
CA LYS A 130 -9.49 16.92 12.83
C LYS A 130 -9.40 15.78 13.86
N PRO A 131 -8.29 15.02 13.88
CA PRO A 131 -8.02 14.05 14.93
C PRO A 131 -8.07 14.68 16.32
N GLU A 132 -8.38 13.87 17.33
CA GLU A 132 -8.36 14.32 18.72
C GLU A 132 -6.99 14.89 19.09
N ALA A 133 -6.99 15.94 19.92
CA ALA A 133 -5.78 16.57 20.40
C ALA A 133 -4.88 15.54 21.13
N PRO A 134 -3.55 15.63 20.97
CA PRO A 134 -2.64 14.74 21.65
C PRO A 134 -2.63 15.01 23.17
N ALA A 135 -2.14 14.03 23.93
CA ALA A 135 -1.88 14.21 25.36
C ALA A 135 -0.82 15.30 25.59
N GLU A 136 -0.74 15.80 26.82
CA GLU A 136 0.35 16.68 27.22
C GLU A 136 1.72 16.03 26.98
N LYS A 137 2.71 16.83 26.58
CA LYS A 137 4.04 16.35 26.29
C LYS A 137 4.67 15.70 27.53
N ASN A 138 5.18 14.48 27.37
CA ASN A 138 5.83 13.71 28.42
C ASN A 138 7.35 13.94 28.54
N GLY A 139 7.94 14.73 27.62
CA GLY A 139 9.36 15.07 27.61
C GLY A 139 10.28 14.07 26.90
N HIS A 140 9.75 12.93 26.44
CA HIS A 140 10.51 11.88 25.77
C HIS A 140 10.47 12.03 24.24
N LYS A 141 11.60 11.73 23.57
CA LYS A 141 11.78 11.89 22.12
C LYS A 141 11.91 10.53 21.44
N VAL A 142 11.20 10.36 20.32
CA VAL A 142 11.27 9.14 19.50
C VAL A 142 11.51 9.53 18.03
N ALA A 143 12.48 8.85 17.39
CA ALA A 143 12.72 8.95 15.95
C ALA A 143 11.96 7.87 15.18
N VAL A 144 11.41 8.24 14.03
CA VAL A 144 10.75 7.31 13.10
C VAL A 144 11.44 7.42 11.76
N ILE A 145 11.88 6.30 11.20
CA ILE A 145 12.56 6.23 9.91
C ILE A 145 11.58 5.75 8.84
N GLY A 146 11.25 6.66 7.92
CA GLY A 146 10.27 6.44 6.87
C GLY A 146 8.87 6.93 7.22
N SER A 147 8.25 7.66 6.29
CA SER A 147 6.91 8.23 6.40
C SER A 147 5.84 7.42 5.66
N GLY A 148 6.10 6.14 5.39
CA GLY A 148 5.10 5.21 4.87
C GLY A 148 4.02 4.88 5.91
N PRO A 149 3.05 4.01 5.57
CA PRO A 149 1.92 3.70 6.46
C PRO A 149 2.32 3.26 7.86
N SER A 150 3.37 2.45 8.01
CA SER A 150 3.85 2.00 9.32
C SER A 150 4.43 3.15 10.13
N GLY A 151 5.26 4.00 9.52
CA GLY A 151 5.89 5.15 10.17
C GLY A 151 4.87 6.22 10.58
N LEU A 152 3.94 6.58 9.68
CA LEU A 152 2.87 7.54 9.99
C LEU A 152 1.98 7.05 11.15
N THR A 153 1.65 5.75 11.17
CA THR A 153 0.83 5.16 12.25
C THR A 153 1.59 5.13 13.57
N CYS A 154 2.84 4.66 13.57
CA CYS A 154 3.68 4.64 14.77
C CYS A 154 3.86 6.05 15.34
N ALA A 155 4.18 7.03 14.50
CA ALA A 155 4.37 8.42 14.90
C ALA A 155 3.09 9.06 15.44
N GLY A 156 1.96 8.82 14.78
CA GLY A 156 0.65 9.33 15.22
C GLY A 156 0.23 8.76 16.57
N ASP A 157 0.37 7.44 16.77
CA ASP A 157 0.02 6.80 18.04
C ASP A 157 0.95 7.27 19.18
N LEU A 158 2.25 7.38 18.95
CA LEU A 158 3.19 7.94 19.93
C LEU A 158 2.90 9.40 20.26
N ALA A 159 2.56 10.23 19.27
CA ALA A 159 2.20 11.62 19.50
C ALA A 159 0.94 11.75 20.36
N LYS A 160 -0.07 10.89 20.15
CA LYS A 160 -1.27 10.80 21.00
C LYS A 160 -0.93 10.43 22.46
N MET A 161 0.15 9.69 22.69
CA MET A 161 0.66 9.34 24.03
C MET A 161 1.55 10.44 24.65
N GLY A 162 1.77 11.56 23.97
CA GLY A 162 2.52 12.72 24.47
C GLY A 162 4.00 12.74 24.11
N TYR A 163 4.50 11.80 23.29
CA TYR A 163 5.90 11.78 22.82
C TYR A 163 6.19 12.92 21.85
N ASP A 164 7.44 13.41 21.85
CA ASP A 164 7.96 14.31 20.83
C ASP A 164 8.55 13.47 19.70
N VAL A 165 7.83 13.38 18.58
CA VAL A 165 8.13 12.46 17.47
C VAL A 165 8.65 13.23 16.28
N THR A 166 9.79 12.75 15.71
CA THR A 166 10.32 13.23 14.44
C THR A 166 10.41 12.06 13.46
N ILE A 167 9.76 12.22 12.29
CA ILE A 167 9.89 11.30 11.16
C ILE A 167 11.00 11.81 10.24
N PHE A 168 11.93 10.93 9.88
CA PHE A 168 12.96 11.15 8.87
C PHE A 168 12.58 10.41 7.59
N GLU A 169 12.36 11.17 6.51
CA GLU A 169 11.93 10.65 5.21
C GLU A 169 13.01 10.87 4.16
N ALA A 170 13.35 9.81 3.42
CA ALA A 170 14.37 9.86 2.39
C ALA A 170 13.94 10.66 1.14
N LEU A 171 12.65 10.62 0.82
CA LEU A 171 12.07 11.30 -0.33
C LEU A 171 11.76 12.77 -0.01
N HIS A 172 11.52 13.56 -1.05
CA HIS A 172 11.14 14.98 -0.93
C HIS A 172 9.68 15.18 -0.53
N GLN A 173 8.86 14.13 -0.57
CA GLN A 173 7.46 14.16 -0.11
C GLN A 173 7.19 12.98 0.84
N PRO A 174 6.47 13.22 1.95
CA PRO A 174 6.10 12.16 2.88
C PRO A 174 4.92 11.33 2.35
N GLY A 175 4.83 10.08 2.81
CA GLY A 175 3.77 9.14 2.47
C GLY A 175 4.29 7.78 1.98
N GLY A 176 5.57 7.67 1.61
CA GLY A 176 6.15 6.42 1.13
C GLY A 176 5.39 5.87 -0.08
N VAL A 177 5.05 4.57 -0.05
CA VAL A 177 4.33 3.89 -1.14
C VAL A 177 2.99 4.54 -1.50
N LEU A 178 2.35 5.25 -0.58
CA LEU A 178 1.10 5.98 -0.84
C LEU A 178 1.31 7.09 -1.88
N VAL A 179 2.53 7.62 -1.98
CA VAL A 179 2.87 8.72 -2.89
C VAL A 179 3.57 8.21 -4.14
N TYR A 180 4.57 7.32 -4.01
CA TYR A 180 5.35 6.89 -5.17
C TYR A 180 4.74 5.68 -5.89
N GLY A 181 4.04 4.77 -5.17
CA GLY A 181 3.64 3.46 -5.70
C GLY A 181 2.20 3.40 -6.17
N ILE A 182 1.24 3.88 -5.38
CA ILE A 182 -0.19 3.77 -5.72
C ILE A 182 -0.58 4.91 -6.68
N PRO A 183 -1.25 4.64 -7.82
CA PRO A 183 -1.60 5.66 -8.81
C PRO A 183 -2.62 6.70 -8.31
N GLU A 184 -2.58 7.89 -8.94
CA GLU A 184 -3.49 9.01 -8.66
C GLU A 184 -4.97 8.59 -8.79
N PHE A 185 -5.30 7.81 -9.81
CA PHE A 185 -6.67 7.36 -10.09
C PHE A 185 -7.23 6.34 -9.08
N ARG A 186 -6.38 5.80 -8.17
CA ARG A 186 -6.79 4.97 -7.02
C ARG A 186 -6.68 5.71 -5.70
N LEU A 187 -5.66 6.52 -5.55
CA LEU A 187 -5.36 7.23 -4.30
C LEU A 187 -4.83 8.64 -4.63
N PRO A 188 -5.70 9.63 -4.71
CA PRO A 188 -5.33 11.02 -5.00
C PRO A 188 -4.32 11.58 -4.00
N LYS A 189 -3.18 12.11 -4.48
CA LYS A 189 -2.09 12.57 -3.61
C LYS A 189 -2.44 13.85 -2.88
N ASP A 190 -2.83 14.86 -3.63
CA ASP A 190 -3.09 16.19 -3.08
C ASP A 190 -4.38 16.22 -2.23
N LYS A 191 -5.39 15.43 -2.60
CA LYS A 191 -6.70 15.42 -1.93
C LYS A 191 -6.80 14.45 -0.75
N VAL A 192 -6.02 13.37 -0.75
CA VAL A 192 -6.14 12.30 0.25
C VAL A 192 -4.85 12.12 1.04
N VAL A 193 -3.75 11.73 0.38
CA VAL A 193 -2.51 11.40 1.09
C VAL A 193 -1.95 12.59 1.85
N LYS A 194 -1.90 13.76 1.22
CA LYS A 194 -1.44 14.99 1.85
C LYS A 194 -2.25 15.35 3.09
N GLU A 195 -3.58 15.23 3.02
CA GLU A 195 -4.45 15.54 4.16
C GLU A 195 -4.22 14.58 5.33
N GLU A 196 -4.07 13.27 5.05
CA GLU A 196 -3.77 12.28 6.10
C GLU A 196 -2.40 12.55 6.75
N VAL A 197 -1.39 12.94 5.97
CA VAL A 197 -0.09 13.36 6.51
C VAL A 197 -0.24 14.62 7.38
N GLU A 198 -1.00 15.62 6.92
CA GLU A 198 -1.24 16.84 7.71
C GLU A 198 -2.04 16.54 9.00
N ASN A 199 -2.94 15.56 8.98
CA ASN A 199 -3.62 15.09 10.19
C ASN A 199 -2.62 14.50 11.20
N VAL A 200 -1.65 13.71 10.76
CA VAL A 200 -0.58 13.20 11.65
C VAL A 200 0.31 14.35 12.16
N LYS A 201 0.66 15.31 11.32
CA LYS A 201 1.42 16.52 11.72
C LYS A 201 0.66 17.37 12.74
N SER A 202 -0.68 17.47 12.63
CA SER A 202 -1.51 18.22 13.56
C SER A 202 -1.44 17.68 14.99
N LEU A 203 -1.03 16.42 15.18
CA LEU A 203 -0.73 15.82 16.49
C LEU A 203 0.62 16.26 17.08
N GLY A 204 1.36 17.13 16.38
CA GLY A 204 2.67 17.64 16.82
C GLY A 204 3.86 16.81 16.30
N VAL A 205 3.63 15.88 15.37
CA VAL A 205 4.70 15.11 14.69
C VAL A 205 5.47 16.04 13.75
N LYS A 206 6.80 16.03 13.84
CA LYS A 206 7.70 16.68 12.90
C LYS A 206 8.06 15.72 11.77
N ILE A 207 8.16 16.19 10.54
CA ILE A 207 8.60 15.41 9.38
C ILE A 207 9.73 16.15 8.69
N GLU A 208 10.89 15.50 8.63
CA GLU A 208 12.08 15.99 7.94
C GLU A 208 12.30 15.15 6.67
N THR A 209 12.12 15.77 5.52
CA THR A 209 12.30 15.14 4.20
C THR A 209 13.73 15.27 3.71
N ASN A 210 14.11 14.47 2.69
CA ASN A 210 15.46 14.43 2.10
C ASN A 210 16.55 13.98 3.12
N VAL A 211 16.18 13.22 4.13
CA VAL A 211 17.10 12.67 5.13
C VAL A 211 17.20 11.15 4.95
N ILE A 212 18.36 10.69 4.49
CA ILE A 212 18.62 9.28 4.22
C ILE A 212 19.37 8.67 5.39
N ILE A 213 18.64 7.97 6.27
CA ILE A 213 19.26 7.27 7.40
C ILE A 213 20.15 6.13 6.87
N GLY A 214 21.38 6.09 7.36
CA GLY A 214 22.46 5.26 6.84
C GLY A 214 23.34 5.96 5.79
N LYS A 215 23.09 7.26 5.51
CA LYS A 215 23.93 8.14 4.66
C LYS A 215 24.17 9.49 5.30
N SER A 216 23.12 10.26 5.56
CA SER A 216 23.22 11.59 6.18
C SER A 216 23.41 11.51 7.71
N THR A 217 22.78 10.55 8.34
CA THR A 217 22.94 10.17 9.75
C THR A 217 22.66 8.69 9.94
N THR A 218 23.01 8.11 11.07
CA THR A 218 22.84 6.69 11.40
C THR A 218 21.87 6.50 12.56
N VAL A 219 21.38 5.25 12.76
CA VAL A 219 20.54 4.92 13.92
C VAL A 219 21.29 5.15 15.23
N ASP A 220 22.61 4.88 15.26
CA ASP A 220 23.44 5.10 16.44
C ASP A 220 23.57 6.58 16.78
N GLU A 221 23.78 7.44 15.78
CA GLU A 221 23.84 8.89 15.97
C GLU A 221 22.53 9.49 16.47
N LEU A 222 21.39 9.00 15.97
CA LEU A 222 20.07 9.40 16.50
C LEU A 222 19.93 9.10 18.01
N LEU A 223 20.36 7.92 18.43
CA LEU A 223 20.27 7.50 19.85
C LEU A 223 21.31 8.17 20.74
N GLU A 224 22.56 8.29 20.27
CA GLU A 224 23.71 8.71 21.10
C GLU A 224 23.92 10.23 21.10
N ASN A 225 23.65 10.89 19.95
CA ASN A 225 24.04 12.28 19.75
C ASN A 225 22.85 13.26 19.66
N GLU A 226 21.68 12.79 19.11
CA GLU A 226 20.53 13.66 18.88
C GLU A 226 19.46 13.56 19.97
N GLY A 227 19.67 12.67 20.97
CA GLY A 227 18.86 12.56 22.17
C GLY A 227 17.52 11.88 21.98
N PHE A 228 17.38 11.04 20.94
CA PHE A 228 16.23 10.15 20.80
C PHE A 228 16.39 8.95 21.73
N GLU A 229 15.34 8.57 22.44
CA GLU A 229 15.37 7.47 23.40
C GLU A 229 15.00 6.13 22.77
N ALA A 230 14.28 6.16 21.66
CA ALA A 230 13.97 5.02 20.84
C ALA A 230 13.87 5.40 19.35
N VAL A 231 14.06 4.39 18.49
CA VAL A 231 13.96 4.53 17.03
C VAL A 231 13.00 3.46 16.49
N PHE A 232 12.07 3.87 15.64
CA PHE A 232 11.25 2.96 14.82
C PHE A 232 11.75 2.95 13.38
N ILE A 233 11.97 1.76 12.79
CA ILE A 233 12.37 1.59 11.40
C ILE A 233 11.18 1.10 10.58
N GLY A 234 10.61 1.99 9.78
CA GLY A 234 9.53 1.74 8.83
C GLY A 234 9.93 2.09 7.40
N SER A 235 11.16 1.73 7.00
CA SER A 235 11.76 2.10 5.71
C SER A 235 11.16 1.42 4.48
N GLY A 236 10.23 0.48 4.69
CA GLY A 236 9.52 -0.22 3.63
C GLY A 236 10.38 -1.20 2.83
N ALA A 237 9.87 -1.62 1.66
CA ALA A 237 10.52 -2.51 0.70
C ALA A 237 10.42 -1.89 -0.70
N GLY A 238 11.41 -1.12 -1.11
CA GLY A 238 11.41 -0.37 -2.36
C GLY A 238 12.41 -0.87 -3.41
N LEU A 239 13.22 -1.90 -3.10
CA LEU A 239 14.21 -2.43 -4.03
C LEU A 239 13.55 -3.46 -4.96
N PRO A 240 13.46 -3.19 -6.28
CA PRO A 240 12.73 -4.06 -7.21
C PRO A 240 13.43 -5.39 -7.43
N MET A 241 12.63 -6.42 -7.73
CA MET A 241 13.08 -7.74 -8.13
C MET A 241 12.97 -7.92 -9.64
N PHE A 242 13.93 -8.65 -10.22
CA PHE A 242 13.99 -9.02 -11.62
C PHE A 242 14.02 -10.54 -11.78
N MET A 243 13.79 -11.05 -12.99
CA MET A 243 13.77 -12.48 -13.27
C MET A 243 15.16 -13.09 -13.43
N GLY A 244 16.16 -12.29 -13.81
CA GLY A 244 17.49 -12.75 -14.18
C GLY A 244 17.54 -13.39 -15.56
N ILE A 245 16.64 -13.00 -16.47
CA ILE A 245 16.58 -13.50 -17.85
C ILE A 245 17.41 -12.64 -18.80
N PRO A 246 17.87 -13.19 -19.95
CA PRO A 246 18.56 -12.41 -20.96
C PRO A 246 17.75 -11.20 -21.41
N GLY A 247 18.43 -10.07 -21.63
CA GLY A 247 17.84 -8.85 -22.15
C GLY A 247 17.18 -7.93 -21.12
N GLU A 248 17.11 -8.28 -19.84
CA GLU A 248 16.50 -7.43 -18.78
C GLU A 248 17.18 -6.07 -18.57
N VAL A 249 18.37 -5.87 -19.10
CA VAL A 249 19.13 -4.60 -19.04
C VAL A 249 18.95 -3.71 -20.27
N SER A 250 18.09 -4.12 -21.21
CA SER A 250 17.83 -3.37 -22.43
C SER A 250 17.08 -2.06 -22.14
N ASN A 251 17.27 -1.06 -23.01
CA ASN A 251 16.51 0.17 -22.97
C ASN A 251 15.03 -0.13 -23.22
N GLY A 252 14.15 0.49 -22.42
CA GLY A 252 12.71 0.18 -22.46
C GLY A 252 12.26 -0.87 -21.45
N VAL A 253 13.19 -1.47 -20.67
CA VAL A 253 12.87 -2.31 -19.52
C VAL A 253 12.87 -1.47 -18.26
N PHE A 254 11.79 -1.52 -17.50
CA PHE A 254 11.62 -0.80 -16.24
C PHE A 254 11.18 -1.73 -15.13
N SER A 255 11.55 -1.44 -13.90
CA SER A 255 10.80 -1.96 -12.76
C SER A 255 9.48 -1.18 -12.60
N ALA A 256 8.45 -1.85 -12.08
CA ALA A 256 7.19 -1.16 -11.78
C ALA A 256 7.40 -0.01 -10.77
N ASN A 257 8.29 -0.18 -9.80
CA ASN A 257 8.62 0.89 -8.84
C ASN A 257 9.18 2.14 -9.54
N GLU A 258 10.09 1.99 -10.49
CA GLU A 258 10.63 3.10 -11.25
C GLU A 258 9.54 3.77 -12.09
N TYR A 259 8.78 2.99 -12.84
CA TYR A 259 7.73 3.49 -13.72
C TYR A 259 6.65 4.25 -12.95
N LEU A 260 6.18 3.66 -11.84
CA LEU A 260 5.18 4.27 -10.97
C LEU A 260 5.71 5.49 -10.21
N THR A 261 6.96 5.48 -9.76
CA THR A 261 7.58 6.64 -9.10
C THR A 261 7.62 7.84 -10.05
N ARG A 262 8.02 7.64 -11.31
CA ARG A 262 8.02 8.70 -12.34
C ARG A 262 6.62 9.25 -12.56
N SER A 263 5.62 8.38 -12.68
CA SER A 263 4.24 8.80 -12.89
C SER A 263 3.63 9.47 -11.66
N ASN A 264 3.71 8.84 -10.49
CA ASN A 264 2.99 9.28 -9.29
C ASN A 264 3.70 10.38 -8.51
N LEU A 265 4.91 10.11 -7.98
CA LEU A 265 5.66 11.06 -7.16
C LEU A 265 6.20 12.23 -8.00
N MET A 266 6.75 11.90 -9.18
CA MET A 266 7.34 12.87 -10.09
C MET A 266 6.36 13.43 -11.12
N LYS A 267 5.09 13.01 -11.06
CA LYS A 267 3.94 13.52 -11.82
C LYS A 267 4.13 13.56 -13.34
N ALA A 268 4.83 12.55 -13.91
CA ALA A 268 5.13 12.47 -15.33
C ALA A 268 3.88 12.42 -16.25
N PHE A 269 2.70 12.13 -15.71
CA PHE A 269 1.43 12.14 -16.46
C PHE A 269 0.87 13.57 -16.65
N ARG A 270 1.47 14.60 -16.02
CA ARG A 270 1.00 15.98 -16.09
C ARG A 270 1.84 16.78 -17.09
N GLU A 271 1.18 17.59 -17.88
CA GLU A 271 1.82 18.44 -18.88
C GLU A 271 2.66 19.59 -18.27
N ASP A 272 2.35 20.00 -17.04
CA ASP A 272 3.06 21.06 -16.31
C ASP A 272 4.31 20.56 -15.53
N TYR A 273 4.72 19.30 -15.76
CA TYR A 273 5.92 18.69 -15.17
C TYR A 273 6.87 18.17 -16.24
N ASP A 274 8.15 18.49 -16.09
CA ASP A 274 9.21 18.09 -17.04
C ASP A 274 9.77 16.68 -16.78
N THR A 275 9.07 15.83 -16.03
CA THR A 275 9.53 14.49 -15.72
C THR A 275 9.46 13.58 -16.95
N PRO A 276 10.59 13.04 -17.44
CA PRO A 276 10.60 12.16 -18.60
C PRO A 276 10.00 10.79 -18.24
N ILE A 277 9.14 10.29 -19.12
CA ILE A 277 8.61 8.93 -19.05
C ILE A 277 8.57 8.31 -20.45
N VAL A 278 8.90 7.02 -20.54
CA VAL A 278 8.71 6.24 -21.78
C VAL A 278 7.27 5.76 -21.79
N THR A 279 6.48 6.27 -22.73
CA THR A 279 5.05 5.93 -22.79
C THR A 279 4.79 4.63 -23.54
N GLY A 280 5.67 4.18 -24.43
CA GLY A 280 5.49 2.97 -25.22
C GLY A 280 4.23 2.97 -26.10
N LYS A 281 4.19 2.12 -27.13
CA LYS A 281 2.97 1.82 -27.90
C LYS A 281 2.40 0.46 -27.51
N LYS A 282 3.30 -0.53 -27.30
CA LYS A 282 2.98 -1.87 -26.86
C LYS A 282 3.75 -2.18 -25.59
N VAL A 283 3.06 -2.16 -24.47
CA VAL A 283 3.64 -2.35 -23.14
C VAL A 283 3.28 -3.73 -22.63
N VAL A 284 4.29 -4.48 -22.20
CA VAL A 284 4.11 -5.75 -21.48
C VAL A 284 4.45 -5.56 -20.01
N VAL A 285 3.48 -5.85 -19.13
CA VAL A 285 3.67 -5.85 -17.67
C VAL A 285 3.77 -7.29 -17.20
N VAL A 286 4.90 -7.63 -16.57
CA VAL A 286 5.18 -8.98 -16.06
C VAL A 286 4.84 -9.06 -14.59
N GLY A 287 3.78 -9.78 -14.25
CA GLY A 287 3.32 -9.99 -12.89
C GLY A 287 1.80 -9.95 -12.75
N GLY A 288 1.26 -10.36 -11.61
CA GLY A 288 -0.18 -10.47 -11.38
C GLY A 288 -0.66 -9.86 -10.05
N GLY A 289 0.18 -9.07 -9.36
CA GLY A 289 -0.18 -8.40 -8.10
C GLY A 289 -0.79 -7.01 -8.31
N ASN A 290 -1.16 -6.35 -7.21
CA ASN A 290 -1.70 -4.99 -7.24
C ASN A 290 -0.78 -4.00 -7.98
N VAL A 291 0.54 -4.13 -7.78
CA VAL A 291 1.54 -3.27 -8.45
C VAL A 291 1.54 -3.49 -9.97
N ALA A 292 1.27 -4.73 -10.43
CA ALA A 292 1.13 -5.01 -11.87
C ALA A 292 -0.14 -4.34 -12.45
N MET A 293 -1.26 -4.39 -11.72
CA MET A 293 -2.49 -3.69 -12.12
C MET A 293 -2.26 -2.19 -12.16
N ASP A 294 -1.57 -1.63 -11.18
CA ASP A 294 -1.25 -0.21 -11.09
C ASP A 294 -0.36 0.24 -12.26
N ALA A 295 0.70 -0.52 -12.58
CA ALA A 295 1.59 -0.23 -13.70
C ALA A 295 0.89 -0.36 -15.05
N ALA A 296 0.09 -1.43 -15.24
CA ALA A 296 -0.66 -1.66 -16.46
C ALA A 296 -1.70 -0.56 -16.73
N ARG A 297 -2.49 -0.21 -15.73
CA ARG A 297 -3.51 0.83 -15.83
C ARG A 297 -2.90 2.23 -16.02
N THR A 298 -1.71 2.46 -15.46
CA THR A 298 -0.94 3.69 -15.69
C THR A 298 -0.44 3.76 -17.13
N ALA A 299 0.15 2.68 -17.68
CA ALA A 299 0.64 2.63 -19.05
C ALA A 299 -0.51 2.81 -20.05
N LEU A 300 -1.68 2.22 -19.81
CA LEU A 300 -2.86 2.40 -20.63
C LEU A 300 -3.27 3.88 -20.69
N ARG A 301 -3.33 4.58 -19.55
CA ARG A 301 -3.66 6.02 -19.48
C ARG A 301 -2.65 6.91 -20.18
N LEU A 302 -1.41 6.45 -20.31
CA LEU A 302 -0.37 7.12 -21.10
C LEU A 302 -0.42 6.79 -22.60
N GLY A 303 -1.44 6.01 -23.05
CA GLY A 303 -1.76 5.77 -24.44
C GLY A 303 -1.24 4.46 -25.04
N ALA A 304 -0.75 3.53 -24.23
CA ALA A 304 -0.26 2.24 -24.72
C ALA A 304 -1.37 1.18 -24.88
N GLU A 305 -1.17 0.25 -25.81
CA GLU A 305 -1.79 -1.07 -25.77
C GLU A 305 -1.03 -1.90 -24.72
N VAL A 306 -1.76 -2.48 -23.75
CA VAL A 306 -1.13 -3.09 -22.58
C VAL A 306 -1.49 -4.56 -22.43
N HIS A 307 -0.48 -5.39 -22.30
CA HIS A 307 -0.54 -6.81 -22.00
C HIS A 307 -0.01 -7.11 -20.60
N VAL A 308 -0.78 -7.81 -19.78
CA VAL A 308 -0.34 -8.36 -18.50
C VAL A 308 0.02 -9.82 -18.68
N VAL A 309 1.29 -10.15 -18.55
CA VAL A 309 1.79 -11.53 -18.65
C VAL A 309 1.92 -12.12 -17.26
N TYR A 310 1.22 -13.24 -17.02
CA TYR A 310 1.21 -13.91 -15.72
C TYR A 310 1.32 -15.43 -15.86
N ARG A 311 2.24 -16.02 -15.08
CA ARG A 311 2.60 -17.45 -15.18
C ARG A 311 1.56 -18.43 -14.63
N ARG A 312 0.49 -17.96 -13.96
CA ARG A 312 -0.61 -18.78 -13.46
C ARG A 312 -1.93 -18.35 -14.10
N SER A 313 -3.04 -18.94 -13.67
CA SER A 313 -4.37 -18.57 -14.12
C SER A 313 -4.93 -17.36 -13.35
N GLU A 314 -6.14 -16.95 -13.74
CA GLU A 314 -6.83 -15.83 -13.10
C GLU A 314 -7.14 -16.09 -11.62
N GLU A 315 -7.45 -17.35 -11.27
CA GLU A 315 -7.78 -17.73 -9.90
C GLU A 315 -6.61 -17.51 -8.92
N GLU A 316 -5.38 -17.60 -9.41
CA GLU A 316 -4.17 -17.40 -8.64
C GLU A 316 -3.63 -15.95 -8.65
N LEU A 317 -4.33 -15.00 -9.29
CA LEU A 317 -3.93 -13.59 -9.28
C LEU A 317 -3.96 -13.04 -7.84
N PRO A 318 -2.83 -12.55 -7.32
CA PRO A 318 -2.79 -12.00 -5.96
C PRO A 318 -3.32 -10.56 -5.87
N ALA A 319 -3.65 -9.93 -7.00
CA ALA A 319 -4.25 -8.61 -7.04
C ALA A 319 -5.68 -8.63 -6.48
N ARG A 320 -6.13 -7.48 -5.98
CA ARG A 320 -7.53 -7.28 -5.58
C ARG A 320 -8.45 -7.55 -6.76
N LYS A 321 -9.56 -8.25 -6.51
CA LYS A 321 -10.55 -8.58 -7.55
C LYS A 321 -11.12 -7.34 -8.23
N GLU A 322 -11.37 -6.27 -7.47
CA GLU A 322 -11.82 -4.98 -7.98
C GLU A 322 -10.81 -4.39 -8.98
N GLU A 323 -9.51 -4.45 -8.69
CA GLU A 323 -8.47 -3.92 -9.57
C GLU A 323 -8.29 -4.74 -10.86
N VAL A 324 -8.41 -6.07 -10.78
CA VAL A 324 -8.41 -6.95 -11.96
C VAL A 324 -9.63 -6.67 -12.83
N HIS A 325 -10.80 -6.50 -12.21
CA HIS A 325 -12.04 -6.16 -12.92
C HIS A 325 -11.91 -4.82 -13.65
N HIS A 326 -11.46 -3.79 -12.96
CA HIS A 326 -11.22 -2.47 -13.56
C HIS A 326 -10.22 -2.52 -14.73
N ALA A 327 -9.13 -3.27 -14.57
CA ALA A 327 -8.13 -3.42 -15.63
C ALA A 327 -8.73 -4.04 -16.90
N LYS A 328 -9.58 -5.07 -16.75
CA LYS A 328 -10.26 -5.73 -17.87
C LYS A 328 -11.28 -4.80 -18.55
N GLU A 329 -12.09 -4.10 -17.77
CA GLU A 329 -13.07 -3.14 -18.30
C GLU A 329 -12.40 -1.98 -19.06
N GLU A 330 -11.22 -1.56 -18.63
CA GLU A 330 -10.41 -0.53 -19.27
C GLU A 330 -9.73 -1.01 -20.56
N GLY A 331 -9.76 -2.32 -20.88
CA GLY A 331 -9.26 -2.90 -22.12
C GLY A 331 -7.86 -3.49 -22.04
N ILE A 332 -7.31 -3.72 -20.83
CA ILE A 332 -6.03 -4.42 -20.66
C ILE A 332 -6.18 -5.90 -21.01
N ILE A 333 -5.25 -6.41 -21.79
CA ILE A 333 -5.21 -7.81 -22.26
C ILE A 333 -4.43 -8.65 -21.24
N PHE A 334 -5.00 -9.80 -20.84
CA PHE A 334 -4.36 -10.72 -19.89
C PHE A 334 -3.87 -11.98 -20.62
N ASP A 335 -2.56 -12.11 -20.76
CA ASP A 335 -1.86 -13.30 -21.23
C ASP A 335 -1.50 -14.18 -20.03
N LEU A 336 -2.49 -14.95 -19.58
CA LEU A 336 -2.34 -15.86 -18.46
C LEU A 336 -1.61 -17.15 -18.88
N LEU A 337 -1.13 -17.95 -17.90
CA LEU A 337 -0.35 -19.16 -18.15
C LEU A 337 0.81 -18.91 -19.12
N THR A 338 1.47 -17.78 -18.96
CA THR A 338 2.54 -17.29 -19.83
C THR A 338 3.67 -16.75 -18.98
N ASN A 339 4.90 -17.16 -19.28
CA ASN A 339 6.10 -16.74 -18.53
C ASN A 339 7.19 -16.27 -19.50
N PRO A 340 7.74 -15.05 -19.33
CA PRO A 340 8.87 -14.57 -20.10
C PRO A 340 10.14 -15.41 -19.83
N VAL A 341 10.94 -15.64 -20.86
CA VAL A 341 12.24 -16.33 -20.75
C VAL A 341 13.39 -15.50 -21.32
N GLU A 342 13.09 -14.50 -22.15
CA GLU A 342 14.07 -13.60 -22.75
C GLU A 342 13.40 -12.30 -23.19
N ILE A 343 14.09 -11.17 -23.05
CA ILE A 343 13.71 -9.89 -23.64
C ILE A 343 14.52 -9.69 -24.92
N LEU A 344 13.83 -9.43 -26.01
CA LEU A 344 14.41 -9.25 -27.32
C LEU A 344 14.70 -7.77 -27.57
N ALA A 345 15.94 -7.42 -27.88
CA ALA A 345 16.34 -6.07 -28.22
C ALA A 345 16.70 -5.93 -29.70
N ASP A 346 16.62 -4.70 -30.21
CA ASP A 346 17.12 -4.31 -31.51
C ASP A 346 18.64 -4.07 -31.49
N GLU A 347 19.21 -3.67 -32.63
CA GLU A 347 20.65 -3.38 -32.79
C GLU A 347 21.14 -2.18 -31.95
N ASN A 348 20.23 -1.33 -31.50
CA ASN A 348 20.51 -0.17 -30.64
C ASN A 348 20.28 -0.46 -29.14
N GLY A 349 19.94 -1.70 -28.81
CA GLY A 349 19.68 -2.13 -27.44
C GLY A 349 18.31 -1.73 -26.89
N TRP A 350 17.36 -1.37 -27.74
CA TRP A 350 15.97 -1.09 -27.34
C TRP A 350 15.09 -2.35 -27.45
N VAL A 351 14.17 -2.50 -26.52
CA VAL A 351 13.17 -3.58 -26.55
C VAL A 351 12.38 -3.54 -27.84
N LYS A 352 12.27 -4.71 -28.50
CA LYS A 352 11.40 -4.94 -29.68
C LYS A 352 10.38 -6.06 -29.44
N GLY A 353 10.52 -6.82 -28.36
CA GLY A 353 9.61 -7.89 -28.00
C GLY A 353 10.10 -8.69 -26.80
N ILE A 354 9.30 -9.68 -26.45
CA ILE A 354 9.64 -10.67 -25.42
C ILE A 354 9.41 -12.08 -25.95
N LYS A 355 10.28 -13.02 -25.55
CA LYS A 355 10.09 -14.44 -25.78
C LYS A 355 9.49 -15.08 -24.54
N CYS A 356 8.38 -15.77 -24.71
CA CYS A 356 7.61 -16.40 -23.65
C CYS A 356 7.47 -17.90 -23.87
N VAL A 357 7.15 -18.63 -22.80
CA VAL A 357 6.71 -20.02 -22.82
C VAL A 357 5.28 -20.12 -22.24
N ARG A 358 4.54 -21.13 -22.70
CA ARG A 358 3.25 -21.47 -22.08
C ARG A 358 3.45 -22.28 -20.82
N MET A 359 2.53 -22.10 -19.88
CA MET A 359 2.55 -22.77 -18.59
C MET A 359 1.31 -23.63 -18.42
N GLU A 360 1.43 -24.71 -17.64
CA GLU A 360 0.31 -25.43 -17.07
C GLU A 360 0.36 -25.37 -15.53
N LEU A 361 -0.73 -25.71 -14.88
CA LEU A 361 -0.82 -25.66 -13.42
C LEU A 361 -0.68 -27.06 -12.85
N GLY A 362 0.37 -27.27 -12.04
CA GLY A 362 0.61 -28.47 -11.25
C GLY A 362 -0.03 -28.40 -9.86
N GLU A 363 0.54 -29.17 -8.92
CA GLU A 363 0.08 -29.23 -7.54
C GLU A 363 0.27 -27.88 -6.80
N PRO A 364 -0.55 -27.59 -5.77
CA PRO A 364 -0.41 -26.39 -4.96
C PRO A 364 0.96 -26.27 -4.28
N ASP A 365 1.48 -25.06 -4.23
CA ASP A 365 2.69 -24.70 -3.47
C ASP A 365 2.36 -24.43 -1.98
N ALA A 366 3.37 -24.06 -1.18
CA ALA A 366 3.20 -23.75 0.25
C ALA A 366 2.23 -22.59 0.52
N SER A 367 1.95 -21.73 -0.47
CA SER A 367 0.95 -20.65 -0.38
C SER A 367 -0.46 -21.09 -0.74
N GLY A 368 -0.65 -22.36 -1.10
CA GLY A 368 -1.93 -22.91 -1.57
C GLY A 368 -2.25 -22.62 -3.04
N ARG A 369 -1.37 -21.92 -3.77
CA ARG A 369 -1.55 -21.63 -5.20
C ARG A 369 -0.90 -22.72 -6.05
N ARG A 370 -1.56 -23.12 -7.14
CA ARG A 370 -1.03 -24.15 -8.06
C ARG A 370 0.28 -23.69 -8.68
N ARG A 371 1.27 -24.61 -8.72
CA ARG A 371 2.61 -24.32 -9.29
C ARG A 371 2.52 -24.15 -10.79
N PRO A 372 3.14 -23.11 -11.35
CA PRO A 372 3.29 -23.02 -12.81
C PRO A 372 4.39 -23.97 -13.26
N VAL A 373 4.09 -24.78 -14.28
CA VAL A 373 4.99 -25.75 -14.91
C VAL A 373 5.14 -25.38 -16.39
N VAL A 374 6.35 -25.35 -16.90
CA VAL A 374 6.64 -25.02 -18.30
C VAL A 374 6.14 -26.14 -19.21
N ILE A 375 5.48 -25.79 -20.32
CA ILE A 375 5.16 -26.70 -21.41
C ILE A 375 6.31 -26.67 -22.40
N ASP A 376 7.05 -27.78 -22.52
CA ASP A 376 8.21 -27.89 -23.41
C ASP A 376 7.82 -27.63 -24.89
N GLY A 377 8.66 -26.88 -25.61
CA GLY A 377 8.41 -26.54 -27.00
C GLY A 377 7.30 -25.57 -27.28
N SER A 378 6.87 -24.82 -26.24
CA SER A 378 5.78 -23.85 -26.32
C SER A 378 6.25 -22.40 -26.49
N GLU A 379 7.52 -22.19 -26.85
CA GLU A 379 8.11 -20.88 -27.02
C GLU A 379 7.39 -20.08 -28.12
N PHE A 380 7.15 -18.79 -27.84
CA PHE A 380 6.61 -17.85 -28.79
C PHE A 380 7.08 -16.43 -28.47
N GLU A 381 6.96 -15.54 -29.44
CA GLU A 381 7.35 -14.15 -29.30
C GLU A 381 6.12 -13.25 -29.26
N MET A 382 6.21 -12.19 -28.43
CA MET A 382 5.24 -11.09 -28.38
C MET A 382 5.97 -9.80 -28.71
N GLU A 383 5.38 -8.96 -29.56
CA GLU A 383 5.89 -7.62 -29.81
C GLU A 383 5.71 -6.75 -28.57
N ALA A 384 6.75 -6.01 -28.22
CA ALA A 384 6.70 -4.98 -27.18
C ALA A 384 7.82 -3.96 -27.44
N ASP A 385 7.56 -2.70 -27.14
CA ASP A 385 8.59 -1.66 -27.11
C ASP A 385 8.95 -1.24 -25.67
N THR A 386 8.15 -1.67 -24.71
CA THR A 386 8.38 -1.42 -23.28
C THR A 386 7.97 -2.64 -22.45
N VAL A 387 8.81 -3.01 -21.49
CA VAL A 387 8.55 -4.09 -20.54
C VAL A 387 8.65 -3.55 -19.11
N ILE A 388 7.63 -3.81 -18.31
CA ILE A 388 7.57 -3.40 -16.90
C ILE A 388 7.58 -4.63 -16.01
N MET A 389 8.67 -4.81 -15.25
CA MET A 389 8.82 -5.91 -14.29
C MET A 389 8.10 -5.58 -12.99
N SER A 390 7.07 -6.36 -12.66
CA SER A 390 6.22 -6.20 -11.48
C SER A 390 6.21 -7.46 -10.61
N LEU A 391 7.41 -7.91 -10.20
CA LEU A 391 7.64 -9.20 -9.55
C LEU A 391 7.72 -9.13 -8.02
N GLY A 392 7.57 -7.94 -7.46
CA GLY A 392 7.72 -7.67 -6.04
C GLY A 392 8.96 -6.86 -5.73
N THR A 393 9.15 -6.60 -4.44
CA THR A 393 10.21 -5.75 -3.91
C THR A 393 10.79 -6.33 -2.63
N SER A 394 12.02 -5.96 -2.31
CA SER A 394 12.70 -6.27 -1.04
C SER A 394 13.13 -4.99 -0.31
N PRO A 395 13.37 -5.05 1.02
CA PRO A 395 13.90 -3.93 1.78
C PRO A 395 15.27 -3.47 1.26
N ASN A 396 15.52 -2.17 1.29
CA ASN A 396 16.83 -1.63 0.97
C ASN A 396 17.80 -1.89 2.13
N PRO A 397 18.94 -2.55 1.91
CA PRO A 397 19.89 -2.91 2.98
C PRO A 397 20.70 -1.74 3.52
N LEU A 398 20.46 -0.51 3.08
CA LEU A 398 21.25 0.67 3.44
C LEU A 398 21.40 0.85 4.96
N ILE A 399 20.32 0.63 5.70
CA ILE A 399 20.31 0.76 7.18
C ILE A 399 21.29 -0.24 7.83
N PHE A 400 21.44 -1.44 7.23
CA PHE A 400 22.33 -2.46 7.77
C PHE A 400 23.82 -2.17 7.51
N PHE A 401 24.17 -1.53 6.41
CA PHE A 401 25.57 -1.30 6.04
C PHE A 401 26.33 -0.50 7.11
N TYR A 402 25.66 0.42 7.77
CA TYR A 402 26.23 1.30 8.79
C TYR A 402 25.91 0.88 10.23
N ASN A 403 24.99 -0.09 10.42
CA ASN A 403 24.56 -0.58 11.73
C ASN A 403 24.81 -2.09 11.93
N ARG A 404 25.78 -2.68 11.19
CA ARG A 404 26.05 -4.13 11.14
C ARG A 404 26.28 -4.83 12.47
N ARG A 405 26.67 -4.12 13.53
CA ARG A 405 27.09 -4.74 14.77
C ARG A 405 25.95 -5.24 15.66
N ASN A 406 24.73 -4.75 15.49
CA ASN A 406 23.64 -5.05 16.43
C ASN A 406 22.23 -5.17 15.82
N LEU A 407 22.05 -5.08 14.50
CA LEU A 407 20.75 -5.24 13.86
C LEU A 407 20.78 -6.46 12.92
N THR A 408 19.93 -7.46 13.22
CA THR A 408 19.87 -8.72 12.45
C THR A 408 18.85 -8.65 11.31
N SER A 409 19.16 -9.34 10.20
CA SER A 409 18.28 -9.45 9.03
C SER A 409 18.20 -10.88 8.50
N THR A 410 17.14 -11.17 7.76
CA THR A 410 16.99 -12.39 6.97
C THR A 410 17.88 -12.36 5.71
N GLU A 411 17.92 -13.47 4.97
CA GLU A 411 18.59 -13.54 3.66
C GLU A 411 17.96 -12.59 2.62
N GLU A 412 16.65 -12.38 2.71
CA GLU A 412 15.88 -11.44 1.89
C GLU A 412 16.03 -9.97 2.31
N LYS A 413 16.92 -9.67 3.25
CA LYS A 413 17.22 -8.34 3.79
C LYS A 413 16.08 -7.72 4.61
N CYS A 414 15.12 -8.51 5.09
CA CYS A 414 14.12 -8.07 6.05
C CYS A 414 14.74 -7.95 7.46
N ILE A 415 14.37 -6.90 8.21
CA ILE A 415 14.76 -6.74 9.61
C ILE A 415 14.09 -7.83 10.44
N ILE A 416 14.84 -8.51 11.30
CA ILE A 416 14.26 -9.46 12.27
C ILE A 416 13.72 -8.66 13.46
N ALA A 417 12.41 -8.69 13.64
CA ALA A 417 11.71 -8.02 14.74
C ALA A 417 10.62 -8.93 15.31
N ASP A 418 10.28 -8.72 16.56
CA ASP A 418 9.17 -9.38 17.23
C ASP A 418 7.84 -8.88 16.65
N GLU A 419 6.95 -9.79 16.26
CA GLU A 419 5.69 -9.44 15.59
C GLU A 419 4.68 -8.75 16.52
N GLU A 420 4.75 -8.99 17.85
CA GLU A 420 3.80 -8.46 18.81
C GLU A 420 4.10 -7.01 19.21
N ASN A 421 5.38 -6.61 19.18
CA ASN A 421 5.81 -5.30 19.70
C ASN A 421 6.85 -4.58 18.82
N GLY A 422 7.29 -5.18 17.72
CA GLY A 422 8.27 -4.61 16.80
C GLY A 422 9.71 -4.57 17.30
N LYS A 423 10.04 -5.17 18.46
CA LYS A 423 11.38 -5.11 19.06
C LYS A 423 12.40 -5.84 18.19
N THR A 424 13.52 -5.18 17.91
CA THR A 424 14.65 -5.77 17.18
C THR A 424 15.73 -6.33 18.11
N SER A 425 16.79 -6.88 17.53
CA SER A 425 17.98 -7.31 18.29
C SER A 425 18.76 -6.16 18.94
N LYS A 426 18.52 -4.90 18.52
CA LYS A 426 19.19 -3.70 19.07
C LYS A 426 18.29 -3.01 20.09
N GLU A 427 18.82 -2.76 21.29
CA GLU A 427 18.09 -2.09 22.37
C GLU A 427 17.62 -0.68 21.93
N GLY A 428 16.37 -0.33 22.24
CA GLY A 428 15.76 0.95 21.86
C GLY A 428 15.39 1.05 20.38
N VAL A 429 15.62 0.01 19.58
CA VAL A 429 15.31 -0.01 18.15
C VAL A 429 14.16 -0.99 17.84
N TYR A 430 13.16 -0.48 17.18
CA TYR A 430 11.94 -1.18 16.75
C TYR A 430 11.81 -1.14 15.25
N ALA A 431 11.10 -2.08 14.65
CA ALA A 431 10.86 -2.12 13.22
C ALA A 431 9.48 -2.69 12.91
N GLY A 432 8.94 -2.34 11.74
CA GLY A 432 7.65 -2.85 11.30
C GLY A 432 7.32 -2.51 9.84
N GLY A 433 6.22 -3.10 9.36
CA GLY A 433 5.78 -3.00 7.98
C GLY A 433 6.70 -3.77 7.02
N ASP A 434 6.74 -3.35 5.76
CA ASP A 434 7.45 -4.07 4.70
C ASP A 434 8.96 -4.18 4.93
N ALA A 435 9.54 -3.38 5.81
CA ALA A 435 10.95 -3.51 6.24
C ALA A 435 11.20 -4.82 7.01
N VAL A 436 10.16 -5.41 7.61
CA VAL A 436 10.20 -6.66 8.40
C VAL A 436 9.61 -7.83 7.62
N THR A 437 8.45 -7.65 7.01
CA THR A 437 7.67 -8.73 6.36
C THR A 437 7.95 -8.91 4.87
N GLY A 438 8.70 -8.00 4.24
CA GLY A 438 8.65 -7.82 2.80
C GLY A 438 7.36 -7.10 2.37
N ALA A 439 7.18 -6.89 1.06
CA ALA A 439 6.04 -6.14 0.53
C ALA A 439 4.70 -6.82 0.90
N ALA A 440 3.83 -6.07 1.59
CA ALA A 440 2.53 -6.54 2.04
C ALA A 440 1.42 -5.48 1.74
N THR A 441 0.54 -5.22 2.68
CA THR A 441 -0.55 -4.24 2.50
C THR A 441 -0.38 -3.02 3.41
N VAL A 442 -0.96 -1.90 2.98
CA VAL A 442 -0.97 -0.65 3.78
C VAL A 442 -1.45 -0.90 5.20
N ILE A 443 -2.57 -1.60 5.38
CA ILE A 443 -3.17 -1.81 6.71
C ILE A 443 -2.35 -2.75 7.59
N LEU A 444 -1.65 -3.75 7.02
CA LEU A 444 -0.72 -4.61 7.78
C LEU A 444 0.48 -3.81 8.26
N ALA A 445 1.03 -2.95 7.40
CA ALA A 445 2.10 -2.04 7.79
C ALA A 445 1.67 -1.08 8.91
N MET A 446 0.44 -0.55 8.86
CA MET A 446 -0.14 0.25 9.93
C MET A 446 -0.27 -0.53 11.24
N GLY A 447 -0.73 -1.79 11.18
CA GLY A 447 -0.82 -2.68 12.34
C GLY A 447 0.53 -2.89 13.02
N ALA A 448 1.59 -3.12 12.24
CA ALA A 448 2.96 -3.23 12.74
C ALA A 448 3.46 -1.92 13.39
N GLY A 449 3.18 -0.77 12.77
CA GLY A 449 3.50 0.54 13.35
C GLY A 449 2.80 0.78 14.70
N LYS A 450 1.54 0.37 14.81
CA LYS A 450 0.75 0.44 16.04
C LYS A 450 1.30 -0.46 17.15
N ALA A 451 1.68 -1.69 16.80
CA ALA A 451 2.32 -2.62 17.74
C ALA A 451 3.66 -2.08 18.27
N ALA A 452 4.48 -1.56 17.36
CA ALA A 452 5.77 -0.95 17.72
C ALA A 452 5.62 0.30 18.60
N ALA A 453 4.61 1.14 18.37
CA ALA A 453 4.34 2.31 19.22
C ALA A 453 4.08 1.90 20.69
N LYS A 454 3.33 0.82 20.91
CA LYS A 454 3.12 0.25 22.25
C LYS A 454 4.42 -0.30 22.85
N GLY A 455 5.19 -1.04 22.05
CA GLY A 455 6.48 -1.59 22.51
C GLY A 455 7.47 -0.48 22.91
N ILE A 456 7.51 0.61 22.17
CA ILE A 456 8.34 1.79 22.48
C ILE A 456 7.85 2.48 23.77
N ASP A 457 6.55 2.67 23.94
CA ASP A 457 5.97 3.26 25.16
C ASP A 457 6.31 2.44 26.39
N GLU A 458 6.17 1.12 26.33
CA GLU A 458 6.54 0.20 27.42
C GLU A 458 8.05 0.26 27.72
N PHE A 459 8.90 0.30 26.71
CA PHE A 459 10.35 0.39 26.87
C PHE A 459 10.77 1.66 27.59
N ILE A 460 10.30 2.82 27.15
CA ILE A 460 10.67 4.12 27.74
C ILE A 460 10.15 4.23 29.17
N LYS A 461 8.91 3.83 29.44
CA LYS A 461 8.33 3.81 30.80
C LYS A 461 9.08 2.89 31.77
N ASN A 462 9.62 1.77 31.29
CA ASN A 462 10.40 0.86 32.11
C ASN A 462 11.83 1.37 32.36
N LYS A 463 12.40 2.13 31.43
CA LYS A 463 13.73 2.76 31.61
C LYS A 463 13.69 3.95 32.60
N ALA A 464 12.52 4.58 32.73
CA ALA A 464 12.31 5.71 33.64
C ALA A 464 12.02 5.30 35.11
N LYS A 465 11.84 4.00 35.39
CA LYS A 465 11.68 3.42 36.73
C LYS A 465 13.04 2.99 37.29
#